data_ad48a9656bfd04640d9311b25d104b71
#
_entry.id   ad48a9656bfd04640d9311b25d104b71
#
_cell.length_a   1.000
_cell.length_b   1.000
_cell.length_c   1.000
_cell.angle_alpha   90.00
_cell.angle_beta   90.00
_cell.angle_gamma   90.00
#
_symmetry.space_group_name_H-M   'P 1'
#
loop_
_entity.id
_entity.type
_entity.pdbx_description
1 polymer ?
#
loop_
_entity_poly.entity_id
_entity_poly.type
_entity_poly.pdbx_seq_one_letter_code
_entity_poly.pdbx_strand_id
1 'polypeptide(L)'
;LLPEVGSVAQSNPLIRTFEKDPYQHIDHLGSGAYGYVDTVKKVDQPSAIFARKTIRVTSGRNRDAQLESVEQEFKILHRLKHEHVMAVLEIYNHRNKLSIIMLDVADIDMKEYLEKLDDVSSKAERPQMLWPLLSWPGCLIQAIDYLHEMKIKHKDLKPANILVKDGKVIITDFGIAKDLIDEETTASLISGGVQGSPMYMAPEINLGQRRGRAVDIFSLGCIFLEISVCSIGEPGSRATFADYRNVNGSRAFSGCPDKLLQRIWFIWGRFNEYFTGPKPFEYELHRTVVNFSAVCAELAFVMLDPNPKTRPTSRQLVQMIHSEDSIYLKDIKKYACRKCRGSPMWKNSNLPLHSTFKPDSEYLYDKPPEAAFLDPFNGGWEGAKRLWLATHMWW
;
A
#
# COMPACT_ATOMS: atom_id res chain seq x y z
N LEU A 1 -19.26 -53.87 -27.52
CA LEU A 1 -19.94 -52.63 -27.16
C LEU A 1 -19.15 -51.94 -26.04
N LEU A 2 -18.33 -50.97 -26.40
CA LEU A 2 -17.63 -50.09 -25.47
C LEU A 2 -18.61 -48.99 -25.02
N PRO A 3 -18.63 -48.56 -23.77
CA PRO A 3 -19.48 -47.47 -23.35
C PRO A 3 -18.93 -46.15 -23.87
N GLU A 4 -19.83 -45.29 -24.35
CA GLU A 4 -19.57 -43.93 -24.81
C GLU A 4 -18.91 -43.11 -23.71
N VAL A 5 -17.81 -42.45 -24.07
CA VAL A 5 -17.13 -41.46 -23.25
C VAL A 5 -18.08 -40.28 -23.08
N GLY A 6 -18.54 -40.10 -21.87
CA GLY A 6 -19.43 -39.00 -21.49
C GLY A 6 -18.85 -37.64 -21.90
N SER A 7 -19.71 -36.80 -22.44
CA SER A 7 -19.46 -35.42 -22.85
C SER A 7 -18.77 -34.65 -21.73
N VAL A 8 -17.59 -34.15 -22.00
CA VAL A 8 -16.91 -33.13 -21.19
C VAL A 8 -17.87 -31.93 -21.13
N ALA A 9 -18.37 -31.64 -19.94
CA ALA A 9 -19.15 -30.42 -19.69
C ALA A 9 -18.31 -29.23 -20.13
N GLN A 10 -18.75 -28.53 -21.19
CA GLN A 10 -18.16 -27.27 -21.60
C GLN A 10 -18.26 -26.31 -20.41
N SER A 11 -17.15 -26.04 -19.77
CA SER A 11 -17.05 -25.01 -18.73
C SER A 11 -17.46 -23.68 -19.38
N ASN A 12 -18.56 -23.08 -18.92
CA ASN A 12 -18.93 -21.74 -19.34
C ASN A 12 -17.72 -20.81 -19.21
N PRO A 13 -17.33 -20.11 -20.29
CA PRO A 13 -16.19 -19.22 -20.22
C PRO A 13 -16.43 -18.16 -19.14
N LEU A 14 -15.46 -17.94 -18.26
CA LEU A 14 -15.55 -16.94 -17.19
C LEU A 14 -15.70 -15.53 -17.75
N ILE A 15 -15.10 -15.27 -18.92
CA ILE A 15 -15.28 -14.02 -19.66
C ILE A 15 -16.44 -14.20 -20.64
N ARG A 16 -17.59 -13.60 -20.30
CA ARG A 16 -18.74 -13.59 -21.17
C ARG A 16 -18.61 -12.50 -22.23
N THR A 17 -19.02 -12.79 -23.46
CA THR A 17 -19.10 -11.78 -24.51
C THR A 17 -20.54 -11.37 -24.70
N PHE A 18 -20.81 -10.07 -24.69
CA PHE A 18 -22.16 -9.51 -24.87
C PHE A 18 -22.22 -8.69 -26.18
N GLU A 19 -23.31 -8.83 -26.92
CA GLU A 19 -23.60 -8.00 -28.07
C GLU A 19 -24.04 -6.59 -27.67
N LYS A 20 -24.83 -6.49 -26.58
CA LYS A 20 -25.22 -5.24 -25.92
C LYS A 20 -24.56 -5.15 -24.57
N ASP A 21 -24.09 -3.95 -24.18
CA ASP A 21 -23.50 -3.74 -22.87
C ASP A 21 -24.54 -4.04 -21.77
N PRO A 22 -24.29 -5.00 -20.87
CA PRO A 22 -25.19 -5.31 -19.77
C PRO A 22 -25.21 -4.22 -18.68
N TYR A 23 -24.30 -3.23 -18.77
CA TYR A 23 -24.19 -2.13 -17.82
C TYR A 23 -24.40 -0.79 -18.50
N GLN A 24 -25.18 0.08 -17.88
CA GLN A 24 -25.40 1.45 -18.32
C GLN A 24 -24.43 2.39 -17.61
N HIS A 25 -23.72 3.21 -18.35
CA HIS A 25 -22.86 4.28 -17.83
C HIS A 25 -23.66 5.30 -17.02
N ILE A 26 -23.11 5.75 -15.91
CA ILE A 26 -23.67 6.83 -15.05
C ILE A 26 -22.73 8.02 -15.07
N ASP A 27 -21.47 7.85 -14.64
CA ASP A 27 -20.51 8.93 -14.49
C ASP A 27 -19.08 8.45 -14.75
N HIS A 28 -18.21 9.36 -15.14
CA HIS A 28 -16.79 9.08 -15.38
C HIS A 28 -15.97 9.31 -14.12
N LEU A 29 -15.24 8.29 -13.66
CA LEU A 29 -14.40 8.38 -12.46
C LEU A 29 -12.94 8.74 -12.78
N GLY A 30 -12.43 8.31 -13.93
CA GLY A 30 -11.05 8.61 -14.30
C GLY A 30 -10.58 7.87 -15.55
N SER A 31 -9.48 8.35 -16.14
CA SER A 31 -8.82 7.73 -17.29
C SER A 31 -7.34 7.52 -16.98
N GLY A 32 -6.80 6.40 -17.44
CA GLY A 32 -5.39 6.05 -17.35
C GLY A 32 -4.81 5.57 -18.67
N ALA A 33 -3.54 5.23 -18.70
CA ALA A 33 -2.83 4.76 -19.88
C ALA A 33 -3.47 3.52 -20.53
N TYR A 34 -4.14 2.69 -19.75
CA TYR A 34 -4.65 1.39 -20.17
C TYR A 34 -6.17 1.34 -20.37
N GLY A 35 -6.88 2.43 -20.07
CA GLY A 35 -8.33 2.46 -20.14
C GLY A 35 -8.95 3.56 -19.30
N TYR A 36 -10.20 3.37 -18.94
CA TYR A 36 -10.95 4.31 -18.11
C TYR A 36 -11.78 3.57 -17.05
N VAL A 37 -12.13 4.29 -16.01
CA VAL A 37 -13.02 3.83 -14.94
C VAL A 37 -14.26 4.70 -14.93
N ASP A 38 -15.42 4.08 -14.85
CA ASP A 38 -16.72 4.74 -14.78
C ASP A 38 -17.61 4.09 -13.71
N THR A 39 -18.58 4.86 -13.25
CA THR A 39 -19.70 4.37 -12.46
C THR A 39 -20.76 3.82 -13.39
N VAL A 40 -21.25 2.62 -13.11
CA VAL A 40 -22.26 1.94 -13.92
C VAL A 40 -23.35 1.33 -13.05
N LYS A 41 -24.53 1.13 -13.67
CA LYS A 41 -25.61 0.31 -13.08
C LYS A 41 -25.93 -0.85 -14.02
N LYS A 42 -26.28 -2.00 -13.45
CA LYS A 42 -26.69 -3.16 -14.22
C LYS A 42 -28.08 -2.95 -14.79
N VAL A 43 -28.29 -3.27 -16.08
CA VAL A 43 -29.56 -2.98 -16.78
C VAL A 43 -30.74 -3.71 -16.13
N ASP A 44 -30.52 -4.94 -15.67
CA ASP A 44 -31.52 -5.78 -14.97
C ASP A 44 -31.65 -5.50 -13.46
N GLN A 45 -30.70 -4.74 -12.87
CA GLN A 45 -30.68 -4.36 -11.45
C GLN A 45 -30.29 -2.89 -11.28
N PRO A 46 -31.15 -1.95 -11.66
CA PRO A 46 -30.78 -0.52 -11.75
C PRO A 46 -30.52 0.17 -10.42
N SER A 47 -30.84 -0.46 -9.29
CA SER A 47 -30.56 0.06 -7.94
C SER A 47 -29.11 -0.21 -7.48
N ALA A 48 -28.42 -1.17 -8.09
CA ALA A 48 -27.04 -1.51 -7.72
C ALA A 48 -26.06 -0.73 -8.60
N ILE A 49 -25.18 0.02 -7.92
CA ILE A 49 -24.14 0.86 -8.55
C ILE A 49 -22.77 0.19 -8.36
N PHE A 50 -21.99 0.18 -9.43
CA PHE A 50 -20.69 -0.48 -9.50
C PHE A 50 -19.64 0.45 -10.11
N ALA A 51 -18.38 0.21 -9.80
CA ALA A 51 -17.27 0.74 -10.58
C ALA A 51 -16.93 -0.23 -11.72
N ARG A 52 -16.75 0.30 -12.94
CA ARG A 52 -16.31 -0.47 -14.10
C ARG A 52 -14.98 0.04 -14.60
N LYS A 53 -13.98 -0.82 -14.64
CA LYS A 53 -12.70 -0.55 -15.32
C LYS A 53 -12.74 -1.16 -16.71
N THR A 54 -12.67 -0.33 -17.73
CA THR A 54 -12.67 -0.77 -19.13
C THR A 54 -11.26 -0.67 -19.71
N ILE A 55 -10.75 -1.79 -20.22
CA ILE A 55 -9.44 -1.95 -20.82
C ILE A 55 -9.60 -2.19 -22.32
N ARG A 56 -8.79 -1.54 -23.14
CA ARG A 56 -8.74 -1.80 -24.59
C ARG A 56 -7.87 -3.03 -24.82
N VAL A 57 -8.45 -4.07 -25.38
CA VAL A 57 -7.70 -5.25 -25.83
C VAL A 57 -7.14 -4.97 -27.22
N THR A 58 -5.84 -5.12 -27.41
CA THR A 58 -5.21 -4.97 -28.72
C THR A 58 -5.65 -6.10 -29.64
N SER A 59 -5.96 -5.75 -30.90
CA SER A 59 -6.26 -6.73 -31.94
C SER A 59 -4.95 -7.28 -32.50
N GLY A 60 -4.67 -8.58 -32.32
CA GLY A 60 -3.45 -9.21 -32.84
C GLY A 60 -3.45 -10.73 -32.64
N ARG A 61 -2.40 -11.40 -33.12
CA ARG A 61 -2.24 -12.88 -33.05
C ARG A 61 -2.20 -13.43 -31.61
N ASN A 62 -1.95 -12.57 -30.59
CA ASN A 62 -1.85 -12.95 -29.19
C ASN A 62 -3.13 -12.70 -28.39
N ARG A 63 -4.25 -12.31 -29.04
CA ARG A 63 -5.49 -11.96 -28.34
C ARG A 63 -6.02 -13.08 -27.44
N ASP A 64 -6.04 -14.30 -27.95
CA ASP A 64 -6.61 -15.43 -27.21
C ASP A 64 -5.74 -15.80 -26.00
N ALA A 65 -4.43 -15.76 -26.15
CA ALA A 65 -3.49 -15.94 -25.02
C ALA A 65 -3.63 -14.83 -23.97
N GLN A 66 -3.83 -13.58 -24.41
CA GLN A 66 -4.10 -12.46 -23.49
C GLN A 66 -5.41 -12.66 -22.72
N LEU A 67 -6.49 -13.07 -23.40
CA LEU A 67 -7.77 -13.34 -22.75
C LEU A 67 -7.67 -14.50 -21.76
N GLU A 68 -6.92 -15.55 -22.09
CA GLU A 68 -6.69 -16.69 -21.19
C GLU A 68 -5.91 -16.27 -19.96
N SER A 69 -4.86 -15.46 -20.12
CA SER A 69 -4.09 -14.89 -18.99
C SER A 69 -4.98 -14.06 -18.05
N VAL A 70 -5.82 -13.18 -18.61
CA VAL A 70 -6.80 -12.39 -17.84
C VAL A 70 -7.79 -13.28 -17.10
N GLU A 71 -8.27 -14.34 -17.76
CA GLU A 71 -9.21 -15.26 -17.15
C GLU A 71 -8.59 -15.98 -15.93
N GLN A 72 -7.33 -16.39 -16.02
CA GLN A 72 -6.62 -17.00 -14.89
C GLN A 72 -6.42 -16.00 -13.75
N GLU A 73 -6.03 -14.78 -14.05
CA GLU A 73 -5.87 -13.73 -13.04
C GLU A 73 -7.21 -13.37 -12.40
N PHE A 74 -8.28 -13.22 -13.19
CA PHE A 74 -9.62 -13.00 -12.68
C PHE A 74 -10.08 -14.10 -11.73
N LYS A 75 -9.80 -15.39 -12.03
CA LYS A 75 -10.11 -16.51 -11.13
C LYS A 75 -9.50 -16.32 -9.75
N ILE A 76 -8.31 -15.75 -9.69
CA ILE A 76 -7.62 -15.47 -8.43
C ILE A 76 -8.30 -14.30 -7.72
N LEU A 77 -8.48 -13.17 -8.42
CA LEU A 77 -9.01 -11.94 -7.84
C LEU A 77 -10.47 -12.06 -7.39
N HIS A 78 -11.28 -12.80 -8.14
CA HIS A 78 -12.69 -13.04 -7.78
C HIS A 78 -12.86 -13.82 -6.46
N ARG A 79 -11.83 -14.56 -6.04
CA ARG A 79 -11.82 -15.31 -4.77
C ARG A 79 -11.38 -14.47 -3.58
N LEU A 80 -10.84 -13.27 -3.81
CA LEU A 80 -10.39 -12.41 -2.72
C LEU A 80 -11.57 -11.89 -1.92
N LYS A 81 -11.50 -12.09 -0.61
CA LYS A 81 -12.52 -11.64 0.35
C LYS A 81 -11.84 -10.98 1.54
N HIS A 82 -11.58 -9.70 1.41
CA HIS A 82 -11.00 -8.90 2.49
C HIS A 82 -11.58 -7.49 2.48
N GLU A 83 -11.88 -6.92 3.66
CA GLU A 83 -12.52 -5.60 3.81
C GLU A 83 -11.77 -4.47 3.12
N HIS A 84 -10.44 -4.58 3.01
CA HIS A 84 -9.55 -3.55 2.47
C HIS A 84 -8.92 -3.96 1.13
N VAL A 85 -9.54 -4.88 0.42
CA VAL A 85 -9.13 -5.32 -0.91
C VAL A 85 -10.34 -5.24 -1.83
N MET A 86 -10.20 -4.57 -2.96
CA MET A 86 -11.28 -4.37 -3.93
C MET A 86 -11.85 -5.71 -4.39
N ALA A 87 -13.15 -5.89 -4.25
CA ALA A 87 -13.85 -7.07 -4.71
C ALA A 87 -14.14 -6.95 -6.21
N VAL A 88 -13.64 -7.90 -6.98
CA VAL A 88 -13.94 -8.04 -8.42
C VAL A 88 -15.10 -9.01 -8.56
N LEU A 89 -16.21 -8.54 -9.15
CA LEU A 89 -17.47 -9.29 -9.24
C LEU A 89 -17.61 -10.05 -10.55
N GLU A 90 -17.33 -9.37 -11.65
CA GLU A 90 -17.57 -9.88 -13.01
C GLU A 90 -16.53 -9.32 -13.96
N ILE A 91 -16.18 -10.10 -14.97
CA ILE A 91 -15.40 -9.67 -16.13
C ILE A 91 -16.14 -10.04 -17.40
N TYR A 92 -16.23 -9.13 -18.35
CA TYR A 92 -16.90 -9.39 -19.62
C TYR A 92 -16.24 -8.63 -20.78
N ASN A 93 -16.51 -9.12 -21.98
CA ASN A 93 -16.09 -8.50 -23.23
C ASN A 93 -17.30 -7.89 -23.95
N HIS A 94 -17.18 -6.63 -24.37
CA HIS A 94 -18.14 -5.97 -25.22
C HIS A 94 -17.40 -5.13 -26.25
N ARG A 95 -17.65 -5.38 -27.56
CA ARG A 95 -17.03 -4.65 -28.68
C ARG A 95 -15.49 -4.54 -28.57
N ASN A 96 -14.82 -5.64 -28.30
CA ASN A 96 -13.37 -5.71 -28.11
C ASN A 96 -12.83 -4.86 -26.94
N LYS A 97 -13.68 -4.51 -25.98
CA LYS A 97 -13.29 -3.89 -24.71
C LYS A 97 -13.53 -4.88 -23.60
N LEU A 98 -12.50 -5.11 -22.80
CA LEU A 98 -12.61 -5.92 -21.60
C LEU A 98 -13.05 -5.03 -20.44
N SER A 99 -14.13 -5.40 -19.77
CA SER A 99 -14.70 -4.64 -18.66
C SER A 99 -14.66 -5.47 -17.37
N ILE A 100 -14.12 -4.89 -16.32
CA ILE A 100 -14.04 -5.48 -14.98
C ILE A 100 -15.00 -4.73 -14.09
N ILE A 101 -15.95 -5.43 -13.51
CA ILE A 101 -16.94 -4.88 -12.58
C ILE A 101 -16.44 -5.09 -11.15
N MET A 102 -16.39 -4.02 -10.41
CA MET A 102 -15.91 -3.98 -9.03
C MET A 102 -17.03 -3.49 -8.11
N LEU A 103 -17.07 -4.07 -6.91
CA LEU A 103 -17.92 -3.58 -5.84
C LEU A 103 -17.25 -2.34 -5.22
N ASP A 104 -18.10 -1.47 -4.66
CA ASP A 104 -17.70 -0.23 -3.99
C ASP A 104 -17.17 0.86 -4.94
N VAL A 105 -18.06 1.77 -5.31
CA VAL A 105 -17.66 3.07 -5.82
C VAL A 105 -17.08 3.86 -4.64
N ALA A 106 -15.82 4.26 -4.75
CA ALA A 106 -15.12 5.02 -3.72
C ALA A 106 -15.47 6.51 -3.77
N ASP A 107 -15.26 7.20 -2.65
CA ASP A 107 -15.46 8.65 -2.57
C ASP A 107 -14.31 9.39 -3.27
N ILE A 108 -13.08 8.98 -2.98
CA ILE A 108 -11.83 9.51 -3.56
C ILE A 108 -10.72 8.46 -3.50
N ASP A 109 -9.57 8.72 -4.09
CA ASP A 109 -8.36 7.96 -3.81
C ASP A 109 -7.54 8.58 -2.66
N MET A 110 -6.60 7.82 -2.10
CA MET A 110 -5.76 8.28 -0.99
C MET A 110 -4.85 9.45 -1.40
N LYS A 111 -4.42 9.52 -2.66
CA LYS A 111 -3.59 10.64 -3.14
C LYS A 111 -4.36 11.95 -3.00
N GLU A 112 -5.57 11.98 -3.53
CA GLU A 112 -6.47 13.13 -3.45
C GLU A 112 -6.84 13.46 -1.99
N TYR A 113 -7.05 12.43 -1.14
CA TYR A 113 -7.31 12.62 0.28
C TYR A 113 -6.14 13.30 0.98
N LEU A 114 -4.91 12.84 0.77
CA LEU A 114 -3.71 13.42 1.36
C LEU A 114 -3.43 14.84 0.82
N GLU A 115 -3.75 15.12 -0.44
CA GLU A 115 -3.69 16.45 -1.02
C GLU A 115 -4.68 17.40 -0.34
N LYS A 116 -5.94 16.99 -0.20
CA LYS A 116 -6.94 17.77 0.53
C LYS A 116 -6.53 18.01 1.99
N LEU A 117 -6.01 17.00 2.68
CA LEU A 117 -5.53 17.14 4.05
C LEU A 117 -4.35 18.12 4.15
N ASP A 118 -3.45 18.12 3.16
CA ASP A 118 -2.28 19.00 3.12
C ASP A 118 -2.68 20.48 2.87
N ASP A 119 -3.81 20.70 2.18
CA ASP A 119 -4.33 22.03 1.88
C ASP A 119 -5.20 22.61 3.01
N VAL A 120 -5.75 21.76 3.90
CA VAL A 120 -6.66 22.20 4.97
C VAL A 120 -5.93 22.99 6.04
N SER A 121 -6.21 24.29 6.10
CA SER A 121 -5.75 25.19 7.16
C SER A 121 -6.77 25.38 8.31
N SER A 122 -8.01 24.95 8.12
CA SER A 122 -9.09 25.06 9.11
C SER A 122 -8.83 24.17 10.33
N LYS A 123 -8.73 24.78 11.52
CA LYS A 123 -8.59 24.06 12.79
C LYS A 123 -9.80 23.17 13.13
N ALA A 124 -10.96 23.43 12.53
CA ALA A 124 -12.17 22.64 12.75
C ALA A 124 -12.27 21.43 11.82
N GLU A 125 -11.80 21.55 10.57
CA GLU A 125 -11.91 20.50 9.55
C GLU A 125 -10.75 19.50 9.60
N ARG A 126 -9.53 19.96 9.85
CA ARG A 126 -8.34 19.12 9.89
C ARG A 126 -8.46 17.92 10.84
N PRO A 127 -8.97 18.05 12.08
CA PRO A 127 -9.20 16.90 12.96
C PRO A 127 -10.12 15.84 12.35
N GLN A 128 -11.18 16.24 11.65
CA GLN A 128 -12.13 15.32 11.02
C GLN A 128 -11.47 14.47 9.92
N MET A 129 -10.51 15.05 9.20
CA MET A 129 -9.71 14.33 8.22
C MET A 129 -8.59 13.48 8.83
N LEU A 130 -8.08 13.82 10.01
CA LEU A 130 -7.04 13.04 10.68
C LEU A 130 -7.57 11.75 11.31
N TRP A 131 -8.80 11.73 11.82
CA TRP A 131 -9.37 10.55 12.49
C TRP A 131 -9.39 9.27 11.64
N PRO A 132 -9.84 9.29 10.37
CA PRO A 132 -9.80 8.09 9.53
C PRO A 132 -8.39 7.51 9.34
N LEU A 133 -7.38 8.38 9.23
CA LEU A 133 -5.99 7.97 9.01
C LEU A 133 -5.47 7.03 10.10
N LEU A 134 -5.94 7.21 11.34
CA LEU A 134 -5.46 6.39 12.46
C LEU A 134 -5.66 4.89 12.24
N SER A 135 -6.70 4.51 11.48
CA SER A 135 -7.00 3.12 11.17
C SER A 135 -6.22 2.56 9.98
N TRP A 136 -5.75 3.41 9.06
CA TRP A 136 -5.23 3.00 7.77
C TRP A 136 -3.98 2.14 7.84
N PRO A 137 -2.94 2.45 8.65
CA PRO A 137 -1.72 1.64 8.69
C PRO A 137 -1.99 0.19 9.07
N GLY A 138 -2.74 -0.03 10.14
CA GLY A 138 -3.09 -1.38 10.58
C GLY A 138 -3.93 -2.15 9.56
N CYS A 139 -4.88 -1.46 8.92
CA CYS A 139 -5.73 -2.05 7.88
C CYS A 139 -4.95 -2.38 6.60
N LEU A 140 -4.03 -1.50 6.18
CA LEU A 140 -3.20 -1.73 5.00
C LEU A 140 -2.18 -2.86 5.20
N ILE A 141 -1.55 -2.95 6.38
CA ILE A 141 -0.66 -4.07 6.72
C ILE A 141 -1.42 -5.39 6.63
N GLN A 142 -2.64 -5.46 7.17
CA GLN A 142 -3.48 -6.65 7.11
C GLN A 142 -3.88 -7.00 5.67
N ALA A 143 -4.24 -6.02 4.87
CA ALA A 143 -4.60 -6.23 3.47
C ALA A 143 -3.42 -6.76 2.64
N ILE A 144 -2.22 -6.19 2.83
CA ILE A 144 -1.01 -6.65 2.13
C ILE A 144 -0.60 -8.05 2.62
N ASP A 145 -0.74 -8.35 3.92
CA ASP A 145 -0.46 -9.69 4.43
C ASP A 145 -1.42 -10.72 3.85
N TYR A 146 -2.71 -10.41 3.79
CA TYR A 146 -3.71 -11.24 3.14
C TYR A 146 -3.37 -11.50 1.66
N LEU A 147 -3.01 -10.47 0.88
CA LEU A 147 -2.59 -10.63 -0.52
C LEU A 147 -1.35 -11.50 -0.65
N HIS A 148 -0.35 -11.28 0.19
CA HIS A 148 0.88 -12.06 0.19
C HIS A 148 0.66 -13.53 0.58
N GLU A 149 -0.28 -13.82 1.48
CA GLU A 149 -0.70 -15.21 1.79
C GLU A 149 -1.37 -15.87 0.58
N MET A 150 -2.23 -15.14 -0.12
CA MET A 150 -2.84 -15.59 -1.37
C MET A 150 -1.85 -15.66 -2.54
N LYS A 151 -0.53 -15.43 -2.28
CA LYS A 151 0.56 -15.42 -3.26
C LYS A 151 0.44 -14.31 -4.32
N ILE A 152 -0.32 -13.26 -4.02
CA ILE A 152 -0.51 -12.09 -4.88
C ILE A 152 0.46 -11.00 -4.47
N LYS A 153 1.12 -10.40 -5.44
CA LYS A 153 1.94 -9.18 -5.32
C LYS A 153 1.23 -8.04 -6.01
N HIS A 154 1.18 -6.87 -5.37
CA HIS A 154 0.52 -5.70 -5.96
C HIS A 154 1.33 -5.08 -7.09
N LYS A 155 2.65 -4.98 -6.94
CA LYS A 155 3.63 -4.47 -7.92
C LYS A 155 3.57 -2.96 -8.24
N ASP A 156 2.48 -2.24 -7.90
CA ASP A 156 2.30 -0.79 -8.14
C ASP A 156 1.54 -0.12 -6.98
N LEU A 157 1.90 -0.46 -5.75
CA LEU A 157 1.26 0.14 -4.58
C LEU A 157 1.67 1.61 -4.46
N LYS A 158 0.67 2.49 -4.39
CA LYS A 158 0.80 3.95 -4.28
C LYS A 158 -0.51 4.55 -3.79
N PRO A 159 -0.54 5.79 -3.30
CA PRO A 159 -1.76 6.43 -2.81
C PRO A 159 -2.91 6.45 -3.84
N ALA A 160 -2.64 6.65 -5.13
CA ALA A 160 -3.66 6.63 -6.17
C ALA A 160 -4.30 5.25 -6.42
N ASN A 161 -3.68 4.15 -5.94
CA ASN A 161 -4.19 2.79 -6.02
C ASN A 161 -4.77 2.31 -4.68
N ILE A 162 -5.02 3.23 -3.76
CA ILE A 162 -5.71 2.99 -2.50
C ILE A 162 -6.91 3.91 -2.47
N LEU A 163 -8.10 3.35 -2.55
CA LEU A 163 -9.35 4.09 -2.52
C LEU A 163 -9.79 4.35 -1.08
N VAL A 164 -10.50 5.45 -0.89
CA VAL A 164 -11.11 5.82 0.38
C VAL A 164 -12.62 5.84 0.20
N LYS A 165 -13.33 5.10 1.06
CA LYS A 165 -14.78 5.06 1.12
C LYS A 165 -15.25 5.06 2.57
N ASP A 166 -16.09 5.99 2.93
CA ASP A 166 -16.58 6.11 4.32
C ASP A 166 -15.44 6.11 5.35
N GLY A 167 -14.31 6.77 5.02
CA GLY A 167 -13.10 6.81 5.85
C GLY A 167 -12.27 5.53 5.89
N LYS A 168 -12.65 4.46 5.19
CA LYS A 168 -11.92 3.19 5.09
C LYS A 168 -11.07 3.14 3.82
N VAL A 169 -9.94 2.47 3.91
CA VAL A 169 -9.04 2.26 2.76
C VAL A 169 -9.31 0.92 2.06
N ILE A 170 -9.20 0.92 0.73
CA ILE A 170 -9.41 -0.27 -0.12
C ILE A 170 -8.31 -0.31 -1.17
N ILE A 171 -7.48 -1.33 -1.18
CA ILE A 171 -6.44 -1.55 -2.18
C ILE A 171 -7.09 -1.99 -3.49
N THR A 172 -6.73 -1.32 -4.58
CA THR A 172 -7.24 -1.59 -5.93
C THR A 172 -6.11 -1.65 -6.95
N ASP A 173 -6.45 -1.90 -8.21
CA ASP A 173 -5.50 -1.88 -9.33
C ASP A 173 -4.38 -2.93 -9.22
N PHE A 174 -4.76 -4.14 -8.82
CA PHE A 174 -3.91 -5.31 -8.99
C PHE A 174 -3.55 -5.45 -10.49
N GLY A 175 -2.32 -5.75 -10.79
CA GLY A 175 -1.71 -5.68 -12.13
C GLY A 175 -2.39 -6.30 -13.36
N ILE A 176 -3.69 -6.68 -13.32
CA ILE A 176 -4.45 -7.31 -14.42
C ILE A 176 -4.19 -6.65 -15.77
N ALA A 177 -4.24 -5.32 -15.81
CA ALA A 177 -4.02 -4.57 -17.04
C ALA A 177 -2.56 -4.52 -17.47
N LYS A 178 -1.63 -4.65 -16.52
CA LYS A 178 -0.18 -4.56 -16.79
C LYS A 178 0.37 -5.86 -17.31
N ASP A 179 -0.05 -6.99 -16.74
CA ASP A 179 0.42 -8.31 -17.17
C ASP A 179 -0.07 -8.64 -18.60
N LEU A 180 -1.21 -8.09 -19.04
CA LEU A 180 -1.72 -8.19 -20.41
C LEU A 180 -0.88 -7.46 -21.47
N ILE A 181 -0.20 -6.40 -21.08
CA ILE A 181 0.55 -5.53 -21.98
C ILE A 181 2.03 -5.92 -21.96
N ASP A 182 2.51 -6.51 -20.87
CA ASP A 182 3.91 -6.88 -20.67
C ASP A 182 4.40 -7.99 -21.63
N GLU A 183 3.55 -8.89 -22.10
CA GLU A 183 3.96 -9.93 -23.05
C GLU A 183 4.29 -9.38 -24.45
N GLU A 184 3.64 -8.30 -24.89
CA GLU A 184 3.99 -7.64 -26.16
C GLU A 184 5.11 -6.60 -26.01
N THR A 185 5.30 -6.05 -24.81
CA THR A 185 6.28 -4.96 -24.56
C THR A 185 7.62 -5.45 -24.05
N THR A 186 7.85 -6.76 -23.89
CA THR A 186 9.20 -7.28 -23.55
C THR A 186 10.24 -6.90 -24.61
N ALA A 187 9.81 -6.63 -25.84
CA ALA A 187 10.69 -6.08 -26.89
C ALA A 187 10.95 -4.56 -26.74
N SER A 188 10.07 -3.81 -26.07
CA SER A 188 10.25 -2.36 -25.82
C SER A 188 10.89 -2.04 -24.47
N LEU A 189 11.11 -3.02 -23.59
CA LEU A 189 11.91 -2.88 -22.36
C LEU A 189 13.41 -2.66 -22.65
N ILE A 190 13.86 -2.93 -23.88
CA ILE A 190 15.21 -2.58 -24.35
C ILE A 190 15.33 -1.07 -24.62
N SER A 191 14.23 -0.32 -24.69
CA SER A 191 14.19 1.14 -24.92
C SER A 191 13.80 1.97 -23.68
N GLY A 192 14.11 1.52 -22.47
CA GLY A 192 14.30 2.42 -21.32
C GLY A 192 13.03 2.90 -20.59
N GLY A 193 11.86 2.30 -20.78
CA GLY A 193 10.64 2.64 -20.05
C GLY A 193 10.45 1.81 -18.77
N VAL A 194 10.84 2.34 -17.60
CA VAL A 194 10.55 1.71 -16.31
C VAL A 194 9.04 1.75 -16.05
N GLN A 195 8.37 0.60 -16.08
CA GLN A 195 6.93 0.50 -15.80
C GLN A 195 6.61 0.64 -14.30
N GLY A 196 5.62 1.44 -13.98
CA GLY A 196 5.18 1.74 -12.63
C GLY A 196 5.29 3.23 -12.33
N SER A 197 4.83 3.66 -11.16
CA SER A 197 5.07 5.02 -10.69
C SER A 197 6.46 5.11 -10.09
N PRO A 198 7.44 5.75 -10.76
CA PRO A 198 8.84 5.72 -10.31
C PRO A 198 9.02 6.21 -8.87
N MET A 199 8.07 7.04 -8.39
CA MET A 199 8.12 7.67 -7.08
C MET A 199 8.13 6.66 -5.92
N TYR A 200 7.30 5.60 -5.99
CA TYR A 200 7.12 4.61 -4.92
C TYR A 200 7.88 3.30 -5.18
N MET A 201 8.70 3.28 -6.23
CA MET A 201 9.39 2.08 -6.66
C MET A 201 10.59 1.77 -5.76
N ALA A 202 10.71 0.51 -5.38
CA ALA A 202 11.82 0.03 -4.56
C ALA A 202 13.16 0.06 -5.32
N PRO A 203 14.29 0.31 -4.63
CA PRO A 203 15.59 0.50 -5.28
C PRO A 203 16.06 -0.72 -6.08
N GLU A 204 15.76 -1.94 -5.63
CA GLU A 204 16.12 -3.18 -6.35
C GLU A 204 15.49 -3.30 -7.74
N ILE A 205 14.36 -2.63 -7.98
CA ILE A 205 13.72 -2.62 -9.30
C ILE A 205 14.53 -1.79 -10.29
N ASN A 206 15.06 -0.65 -9.84
CA ASN A 206 15.94 0.18 -10.65
C ASN A 206 17.25 -0.54 -11.03
N LEU A 207 17.63 -1.54 -10.24
CA LEU A 207 18.80 -2.41 -10.49
C LEU A 207 18.46 -3.65 -11.35
N GLY A 208 17.26 -3.73 -11.92
CA GLY A 208 16.83 -4.86 -12.77
C GLY A 208 16.60 -6.17 -12.01
N GLN A 209 16.47 -6.14 -10.69
CA GLN A 209 16.23 -7.33 -9.89
C GLN A 209 14.75 -7.76 -9.94
N ARG A 210 14.52 -9.05 -9.63
CA ARG A 210 13.15 -9.60 -9.64
C ARG A 210 12.25 -8.92 -8.62
N ARG A 211 11.03 -8.55 -9.04
CA ARG A 211 9.98 -8.01 -8.18
C ARG A 211 9.48 -9.07 -7.20
N GLY A 212 9.97 -9.02 -5.97
CA GLY A 212 9.52 -9.84 -4.83
C GLY A 212 8.38 -9.17 -4.06
N ARG A 213 7.89 -9.83 -2.98
CA ARG A 213 6.94 -9.25 -2.02
C ARG A 213 7.52 -8.05 -1.28
N ALA A 214 8.84 -7.99 -1.13
CA ALA A 214 9.55 -6.88 -0.49
C ALA A 214 9.36 -5.53 -1.21
N VAL A 215 9.02 -5.53 -2.51
CA VAL A 215 8.71 -4.31 -3.27
C VAL A 215 7.43 -3.66 -2.74
N ASP A 216 6.38 -4.45 -2.48
CA ASP A 216 5.12 -3.93 -1.92
C ASP A 216 5.34 -3.35 -0.52
N ILE A 217 6.23 -3.95 0.27
CA ILE A 217 6.59 -3.45 1.60
C ILE A 217 7.28 -2.09 1.50
N PHE A 218 8.24 -1.91 0.59
CA PHE A 218 8.88 -0.61 0.36
C PHE A 218 7.87 0.45 -0.04
N SER A 219 7.00 0.14 -1.01
CA SER A 219 5.96 1.06 -1.47
C SER A 219 5.00 1.46 -0.35
N LEU A 220 4.63 0.49 0.51
CA LEU A 220 3.80 0.77 1.70
C LEU A 220 4.56 1.66 2.71
N GLY A 221 5.86 1.47 2.89
CA GLY A 221 6.72 2.35 3.70
C GLY A 221 6.73 3.79 3.20
N CYS A 222 6.80 4.00 1.88
CA CYS A 222 6.68 5.34 1.29
C CYS A 222 5.35 5.99 1.65
N ILE A 223 4.25 5.24 1.56
CA ILE A 223 2.90 5.72 1.89
C ILE A 223 2.80 6.08 3.38
N PHE A 224 3.35 5.26 4.27
CA PHE A 224 3.33 5.54 5.71
C PHE A 224 4.12 6.79 6.07
N LEU A 225 5.25 7.02 5.41
CA LEU A 225 6.01 8.25 5.61
C LEU A 225 5.25 9.49 5.10
N GLU A 226 4.52 9.40 3.98
CA GLU A 226 3.64 10.49 3.52
C GLU A 226 2.49 10.74 4.51
N ILE A 227 1.83 9.69 4.99
CA ILE A 227 0.78 9.81 6.02
C ILE A 227 1.35 10.49 7.27
N SER A 228 2.53 10.09 7.72
CA SER A 228 3.19 10.68 8.89
C SER A 228 3.46 12.18 8.69
N VAL A 229 4.00 12.57 7.53
CA VAL A 229 4.29 13.96 7.18
C VAL A 229 3.01 14.80 7.13
N CYS A 230 1.96 14.31 6.48
CA CYS A 230 0.67 15.02 6.41
C CYS A 230 0.00 15.15 7.78
N SER A 231 0.17 14.16 8.66
CA SER A 231 -0.50 14.16 9.96
C SER A 231 0.10 15.17 10.94
N ILE A 232 1.43 15.20 11.06
CA ILE A 232 2.14 16.05 12.02
C ILE A 232 2.44 17.46 11.48
N GLY A 233 2.47 17.61 10.15
CA GLY A 233 2.88 18.85 9.48
C GLY A 233 1.79 19.90 9.43
N GLU A 234 2.22 21.12 9.17
CA GLU A 234 1.34 22.24 8.80
C GLU A 234 0.87 22.06 7.33
N PRO A 235 -0.17 22.81 6.90
CA PRO A 235 -0.56 22.84 5.49
C PRO A 235 0.63 23.06 4.54
N GLY A 236 0.68 22.29 3.44
CA GLY A 236 1.79 22.29 2.49
C GLY A 236 2.99 21.40 2.87
N SER A 237 2.94 20.69 4.01
CA SER A 237 4.05 19.83 4.46
C SER A 237 4.35 18.70 3.51
N ARG A 238 3.33 18.12 2.87
CA ARG A 238 3.50 17.04 1.87
C ARG A 238 4.20 17.56 0.61
N ALA A 239 3.78 18.71 0.10
CA ALA A 239 4.40 19.35 -1.05
C ALA A 239 5.86 19.72 -0.75
N THR A 240 6.12 20.35 0.40
CA THR A 240 7.47 20.67 0.88
C THR A 240 8.34 19.42 1.01
N PHE A 241 7.79 18.31 1.52
CA PHE A 241 8.51 17.05 1.62
C PHE A 241 8.79 16.44 0.24
N ALA A 242 7.89 16.58 -0.72
CA ALA A 242 8.13 16.12 -2.09
C ALA A 242 9.27 16.92 -2.74
N ASP A 243 9.34 18.23 -2.52
CA ASP A 243 10.44 19.07 -3.00
C ASP A 243 11.76 18.78 -2.27
N TYR A 244 11.70 18.56 -0.95
CA TYR A 244 12.87 18.14 -0.17
C TYR A 244 13.48 16.83 -0.70
N ARG A 245 12.68 15.86 -1.13
CA ARG A 245 13.15 14.60 -1.73
C ARG A 245 13.77 14.77 -3.12
N ASN A 246 13.58 15.91 -3.78
CA ASN A 246 14.09 16.11 -5.13
C ASN A 246 15.62 15.96 -5.17
N VAL A 247 16.09 15.01 -5.97
CA VAL A 247 17.50 14.76 -6.29
C VAL A 247 17.62 14.68 -7.81
N ASN A 248 18.32 15.63 -8.42
CA ASN A 248 18.52 15.69 -9.86
C ASN A 248 17.21 15.61 -10.70
N GLY A 249 16.16 16.30 -10.23
CA GLY A 249 14.85 16.31 -10.89
C GLY A 249 13.93 15.10 -10.56
N SER A 250 14.43 14.11 -9.83
CA SER A 250 13.65 12.96 -9.38
C SER A 250 13.19 13.13 -7.92
N ARG A 251 11.90 12.89 -7.68
CA ARG A 251 11.30 12.86 -6.33
C ARG A 251 11.08 11.43 -5.83
N ALA A 252 11.71 10.42 -6.45
CA ALA A 252 11.58 9.02 -6.09
C ALA A 252 12.13 8.76 -4.68
N PHE A 253 11.38 8.01 -3.87
CA PHE A 253 11.83 7.63 -2.52
C PHE A 253 13.13 6.84 -2.53
N SER A 254 13.27 5.91 -3.46
CA SER A 254 14.49 5.08 -3.60
C SER A 254 15.74 5.86 -3.97
N GLY A 255 15.61 7.09 -4.49
CA GLY A 255 16.73 7.94 -4.89
C GLY A 255 17.31 8.83 -3.79
N CYS A 256 16.71 8.83 -2.58
CA CYS A 256 17.09 9.76 -1.52
C CYS A 256 17.07 9.16 -0.11
N PRO A 257 17.68 8.00 0.15
CA PRO A 257 17.60 7.30 1.44
C PRO A 257 18.00 8.16 2.63
N ASP A 258 19.06 8.97 2.51
CA ASP A 258 19.51 9.83 3.61
C ASP A 258 18.49 10.92 3.95
N LYS A 259 17.82 11.50 2.94
CA LYS A 259 16.75 12.48 3.18
C LYS A 259 15.52 11.84 3.84
N LEU A 260 15.23 10.57 3.54
CA LEU A 260 14.16 9.83 4.21
C LEU A 260 14.51 9.62 5.69
N LEU A 261 15.74 9.19 5.99
CA LEU A 261 16.23 9.08 7.37
C LEU A 261 16.11 10.40 8.12
N GLN A 262 16.59 11.51 7.53
CA GLN A 262 16.49 12.82 8.15
C GLN A 262 15.06 13.21 8.47
N ARG A 263 14.10 12.91 7.57
CA ARG A 263 12.69 13.19 7.82
C ARG A 263 12.12 12.33 8.94
N ILE A 264 12.44 11.05 8.98
CA ILE A 264 12.02 10.11 10.04
C ILE A 264 12.54 10.60 11.39
N TRP A 265 13.83 10.94 11.48
CA TRP A 265 14.43 11.48 12.71
C TRP A 265 13.83 12.83 13.13
N PHE A 266 13.50 13.70 12.18
CA PHE A 266 12.80 14.94 12.47
C PHE A 266 11.43 14.67 13.13
N ILE A 267 10.66 13.72 12.60
CA ILE A 267 9.36 13.36 13.16
C ILE A 267 9.52 12.81 14.60
N TRP A 268 10.54 11.99 14.83
CA TRP A 268 10.86 11.46 16.17
C TRP A 268 11.35 12.53 17.12
N GLY A 269 12.13 13.49 16.66
CA GLY A 269 12.51 14.66 17.43
C GLY A 269 11.30 15.44 17.93
N ARG A 270 10.33 15.69 17.04
CA ARG A 270 9.06 16.35 17.41
C ARG A 270 8.25 15.55 18.43
N PHE A 271 8.23 14.23 18.30
CA PHE A 271 7.62 13.35 19.29
C PHE A 271 8.30 13.48 20.65
N ASN A 272 9.62 13.40 20.73
CA ASN A 272 10.37 13.54 21.99
C ASN A 272 10.18 14.90 22.62
N GLU A 273 10.27 16.00 21.86
CA GLU A 273 10.01 17.36 22.35
C GLU A 273 8.60 17.48 22.96
N TYR A 274 7.60 16.85 22.35
CA TYR A 274 6.24 16.86 22.84
C TYR A 274 6.09 16.15 24.18
N PHE A 275 6.78 15.02 24.40
CA PHE A 275 6.68 14.24 25.63
C PHE A 275 7.56 14.77 26.78
N THR A 276 8.65 15.44 26.47
CA THR A 276 9.60 15.99 27.46
C THR A 276 9.38 17.47 27.74
N GLY A 277 8.72 18.19 26.86
CA GLY A 277 8.46 19.64 26.98
C GLY A 277 7.25 20.01 27.86
N PRO A 278 7.03 21.33 28.08
CA PRO A 278 5.85 21.84 28.80
C PRO A 278 4.58 21.53 28.01
N LYS A 279 3.56 21.01 28.68
CA LYS A 279 2.34 20.48 28.06
C LYS A 279 1.34 21.58 27.68
N PRO A 280 0.94 21.73 26.41
CA PRO A 280 -0.10 22.65 26.00
C PRO A 280 -1.50 22.17 26.40
N PHE A 281 -2.46 23.10 26.50
CA PHE A 281 -3.81 22.85 27.03
C PHE A 281 -4.73 22.01 26.11
N GLU A 282 -4.46 21.92 24.78
CA GLU A 282 -5.25 21.14 23.79
C GLU A 282 -4.66 19.73 23.62
N TYR A 283 -4.74 18.93 24.67
CA TYR A 283 -3.81 17.80 24.88
C TYR A 283 -4.11 16.49 24.12
N GLU A 284 -5.40 16.07 24.01
CA GLU A 284 -5.66 14.67 23.58
C GLU A 284 -5.49 14.41 22.08
N LEU A 285 -6.08 15.26 21.23
CA LEU A 285 -5.98 15.04 19.78
C LEU A 285 -4.54 15.22 19.31
N HIS A 286 -3.89 16.29 19.76
CA HIS A 286 -2.50 16.55 19.39
C HIS A 286 -1.57 15.41 19.82
N ARG A 287 -1.72 14.91 21.03
CA ARG A 287 -0.99 13.72 21.52
C ARG A 287 -1.23 12.50 20.64
N THR A 288 -2.48 12.21 20.27
CA THR A 288 -2.83 11.08 19.42
C THR A 288 -2.18 11.20 18.04
N VAL A 289 -2.20 12.38 17.44
CA VAL A 289 -1.63 12.64 16.12
C VAL A 289 -0.10 12.55 16.14
N VAL A 290 0.55 13.10 17.17
CA VAL A 290 2.02 13.04 17.32
C VAL A 290 2.48 11.60 17.50
N ASN A 291 1.81 10.82 18.38
CA ASN A 291 2.07 9.40 18.53
C ASN A 291 1.87 8.64 17.22
N PHE A 292 0.75 8.85 16.57
CA PHE A 292 0.42 8.20 15.33
C PHE A 292 1.46 8.47 14.23
N SER A 293 1.89 9.72 14.11
CA SER A 293 2.91 10.11 13.12
C SER A 293 4.25 9.46 13.41
N ALA A 294 4.66 9.41 14.68
CA ALA A 294 5.90 8.75 15.09
C ALA A 294 5.86 7.25 14.79
N VAL A 295 4.74 6.59 15.07
CA VAL A 295 4.56 5.15 14.77
C VAL A 295 4.56 4.88 13.27
N CYS A 296 3.91 5.73 12.46
CA CYS A 296 3.98 5.60 11.01
C CYS A 296 5.40 5.79 10.48
N ALA A 297 6.18 6.71 11.06
CA ALA A 297 7.58 6.93 10.71
C ALA A 297 8.47 5.75 11.13
N GLU A 298 8.21 5.14 12.27
CA GLU A 298 8.90 3.92 12.76
C GLU A 298 8.67 2.74 11.82
N LEU A 299 7.43 2.47 11.46
CA LEU A 299 7.11 1.44 10.48
C LEU A 299 7.74 1.75 9.13
N ALA A 300 7.67 3.00 8.67
CA ALA A 300 8.31 3.42 7.43
C ALA A 300 9.82 3.19 7.47
N PHE A 301 10.49 3.42 8.60
CA PHE A 301 11.92 3.18 8.75
C PHE A 301 12.32 1.75 8.41
N VAL A 302 11.67 0.75 8.99
CA VAL A 302 12.00 -0.67 8.73
C VAL A 302 11.57 -1.12 7.32
N MET A 303 10.51 -0.52 6.78
CA MET A 303 9.96 -0.88 5.47
C MET A 303 10.72 -0.25 4.31
N LEU A 304 11.33 0.90 4.50
CA LEU A 304 12.12 1.64 3.51
C LEU A 304 13.58 1.20 3.43
N ASP A 305 13.98 0.15 4.15
CA ASP A 305 15.32 -0.39 4.07
C ASP A 305 15.74 -0.60 2.60
N PRO A 306 16.86 -0.02 2.13
CA PRO A 306 17.34 -0.21 0.77
C PRO A 306 17.58 -1.68 0.40
N ASN A 307 17.95 -2.51 1.38
CA ASN A 307 18.19 -3.94 1.16
C ASN A 307 16.87 -4.74 1.29
N PRO A 308 16.34 -5.33 0.21
CA PRO A 308 15.09 -6.08 0.26
C PRO A 308 15.12 -7.32 1.16
N LYS A 309 16.30 -7.85 1.49
CA LYS A 309 16.46 -9.04 2.34
C LYS A 309 16.29 -8.74 3.83
N THR A 310 16.52 -7.50 4.22
CA THR A 310 16.40 -7.03 5.61
C THR A 310 15.08 -6.30 5.88
N ARG A 311 14.30 -6.01 4.83
CA ARG A 311 12.92 -5.52 5.00
C ARG A 311 12.06 -6.57 5.66
N PRO A 312 11.18 -6.19 6.61
CA PRO A 312 10.22 -7.12 7.19
C PRO A 312 9.27 -7.66 6.12
N THR A 313 8.83 -8.89 6.29
CA THR A 313 7.69 -9.42 5.54
C THR A 313 6.39 -8.82 6.08
N SER A 314 5.31 -8.89 5.29
CA SER A 314 3.98 -8.46 5.76
C SER A 314 3.57 -9.17 7.05
N ARG A 315 3.87 -10.46 7.16
CA ARG A 315 3.62 -11.27 8.36
C ARG A 315 4.40 -10.75 9.58
N GLN A 316 5.66 -10.38 9.41
CA GLN A 316 6.47 -9.78 10.48
C GLN A 316 5.92 -8.41 10.90
N LEU A 317 5.44 -7.58 9.95
CA LEU A 317 4.76 -6.33 10.29
C LEU A 317 3.49 -6.56 11.11
N VAL A 318 2.68 -7.57 10.74
CA VAL A 318 1.52 -7.98 11.55
C VAL A 318 1.97 -8.39 12.95
N GLN A 319 3.03 -9.16 13.10
CA GLN A 319 3.57 -9.56 14.41
C GLN A 319 4.07 -8.35 15.21
N MET A 320 4.78 -7.40 14.59
CA MET A 320 5.27 -6.19 15.24
C MET A 320 4.15 -5.35 15.85
N ILE A 321 3.06 -5.10 15.12
CA ILE A 321 1.92 -4.33 15.64
C ILE A 321 1.11 -5.10 16.70
N HIS A 322 1.39 -6.39 16.87
CA HIS A 322 0.76 -7.25 17.87
C HIS A 322 1.62 -7.50 19.09
N SER A 323 2.93 -7.28 18.98
CA SER A 323 3.84 -7.48 20.11
C SER A 323 3.41 -6.62 21.28
N GLU A 324 3.34 -7.25 22.46
CA GLU A 324 3.10 -6.53 23.71
C GLU A 324 4.31 -5.68 24.11
N ASP A 325 5.46 -5.95 23.53
CA ASP A 325 6.72 -5.30 23.83
C ASP A 325 6.82 -3.88 23.25
N SER A 326 6.03 -3.56 22.20
CA SER A 326 5.99 -2.21 21.63
C SER A 326 4.88 -1.36 22.23
N ILE A 327 5.25 -0.40 23.05
CA ILE A 327 4.31 0.54 23.69
C ILE A 327 3.60 1.39 22.62
N TYR A 328 4.27 1.75 21.55
CA TYR A 328 3.77 2.65 20.50
C TYR A 328 2.94 1.92 19.43
N LEU A 329 3.36 0.74 19.01
CA LEU A 329 2.67 -0.02 17.96
C LEU A 329 1.29 -0.54 18.40
N LYS A 330 1.04 -0.65 19.72
CA LYS A 330 -0.29 -0.99 20.27
C LYS A 330 -1.39 -0.05 19.79
N ASP A 331 -1.08 1.22 19.56
CA ASP A 331 -2.04 2.20 19.08
C ASP A 331 -2.52 1.90 17.65
N ILE A 332 -1.66 1.39 16.77
CA ILE A 332 -2.09 0.97 15.41
C ILE A 332 -3.12 -0.15 15.49
N LYS A 333 -2.91 -1.15 16.34
CA LYS A 333 -3.90 -2.22 16.58
C LYS A 333 -5.21 -1.65 17.11
N LYS A 334 -5.15 -0.74 18.09
CA LYS A 334 -6.32 -0.13 18.72
C LYS A 334 -7.20 0.59 17.70
N TYR A 335 -6.60 1.28 16.74
CA TYR A 335 -7.32 2.06 15.74
C TYR A 335 -7.69 1.27 14.48
N ALA A 336 -7.09 0.12 14.21
CA ALA A 336 -7.50 -0.74 13.09
C ALA A 336 -9.00 -1.07 13.16
N CYS A 337 -9.66 -1.26 12.02
CA CYS A 337 -11.09 -1.54 11.96
C CYS A 337 -11.45 -2.84 12.70
N ARG A 338 -12.72 -2.99 13.09
CA ARG A 338 -13.18 -4.14 13.89
C ARG A 338 -12.90 -5.48 13.23
N LYS A 339 -13.04 -5.59 11.90
CA LYS A 339 -12.77 -6.83 11.17
C LYS A 339 -11.28 -7.16 11.19
N CYS A 340 -10.42 -6.20 10.93
CA CYS A 340 -8.97 -6.38 11.06
C CYS A 340 -8.58 -6.78 12.48
N ARG A 341 -9.07 -6.11 13.50
CA ARG A 341 -8.82 -6.46 14.92
C ARG A 341 -9.30 -7.86 15.31
N GLY A 342 -10.36 -8.35 14.70
CA GLY A 342 -10.96 -9.65 14.96
C GLY A 342 -10.49 -10.78 14.04
N SER A 343 -9.57 -10.52 13.12
CA SER A 343 -9.09 -11.51 12.16
C SER A 343 -8.48 -12.73 12.88
N PRO A 344 -8.74 -13.98 12.43
CA PRO A 344 -8.08 -15.17 12.96
C PRO A 344 -6.55 -15.11 12.87
N MET A 345 -6.02 -14.38 11.90
CA MET A 345 -4.59 -14.10 11.74
C MET A 345 -4.02 -13.38 12.97
N TRP A 346 -4.86 -12.66 13.70
CA TRP A 346 -4.51 -12.00 14.94
C TRP A 346 -4.51 -12.95 16.14
N LYS A 347 -5.26 -14.02 16.10
CA LYS A 347 -5.37 -14.98 17.20
C LYS A 347 -4.21 -15.99 17.22
N ASN A 348 -3.51 -16.20 16.10
CA ASN A 348 -2.43 -17.18 15.95
C ASN A 348 -1.02 -16.56 16.04
N SER A 349 -0.87 -15.36 16.60
CA SER A 349 0.41 -14.66 16.74
C SER A 349 1.37 -15.25 17.78
N ASN A 350 1.05 -16.39 18.39
CA ASN A 350 1.95 -17.15 19.27
C ASN A 350 3.05 -17.93 18.54
N LEU A 351 3.28 -17.68 17.25
CA LEU A 351 4.48 -18.17 16.58
C LEU A 351 5.68 -17.38 17.12
N PRO A 352 6.72 -18.05 17.65
CA PRO A 352 7.90 -17.37 18.13
C PRO A 352 8.45 -16.48 17.03
N LEU A 353 8.77 -15.23 17.36
CA LEU A 353 9.58 -14.35 16.53
C LEU A 353 10.78 -15.16 16.06
N HIS A 354 10.81 -15.51 14.77
CA HIS A 354 11.89 -16.33 14.24
C HIS A 354 13.19 -15.57 14.49
N SER A 355 14.14 -16.24 15.11
CA SER A 355 15.44 -15.81 15.64
C SER A 355 16.41 -15.15 14.63
N THR A 356 15.94 -14.77 13.45
CA THR A 356 16.71 -14.03 12.45
C THR A 356 16.83 -12.54 12.73
N PHE A 357 16.12 -12.01 13.72
CA PHE A 357 16.33 -10.68 14.29
C PHE A 357 17.00 -10.77 15.66
N LYS A 358 17.99 -11.63 15.82
CA LYS A 358 18.95 -11.50 16.92
C LYS A 358 20.00 -10.52 16.45
N PRO A 359 20.13 -9.34 17.07
CA PRO A 359 21.36 -8.59 16.98
C PRO A 359 22.47 -9.50 17.49
N ASP A 360 23.61 -9.50 16.80
CA ASP A 360 24.80 -10.16 17.31
C ASP A 360 25.01 -9.71 18.75
N SER A 361 25.10 -10.67 19.69
CA SER A 361 25.11 -10.46 21.13
C SER A 361 26.35 -9.72 21.67
N GLU A 362 27.17 -9.14 20.82
CA GLU A 362 28.42 -8.45 21.20
C GLU A 362 28.28 -6.94 21.48
N TYR A 363 27.07 -6.35 21.31
CA TYR A 363 26.88 -4.89 21.51
C TYR A 363 25.86 -4.57 22.62
N LEU A 364 26.03 -5.14 23.81
CA LEU A 364 25.34 -4.67 25.01
C LEU A 364 26.10 -3.44 25.57
N TYR A 365 25.61 -2.25 25.27
CA TYR A 365 26.02 -1.03 25.91
C TYR A 365 25.18 -0.77 27.16
N ASP A 366 25.82 -0.65 28.34
CA ASP A 366 25.18 -0.38 29.62
C ASP A 366 24.53 1.01 29.77
N LYS A 367 24.65 1.87 28.79
CA LYS A 367 23.94 3.17 28.64
C LYS A 367 23.88 3.56 27.18
N PRO A 368 22.78 4.22 26.71
CA PRO A 368 22.82 4.84 25.38
C PRO A 368 23.95 5.87 25.39
N PRO A 369 24.90 5.82 24.44
CA PRO A 369 25.97 6.81 24.39
C PRO A 369 25.34 8.16 24.07
N GLU A 370 25.49 9.15 24.95
CA GLU A 370 25.09 10.56 24.72
C GLU A 370 25.64 11.10 23.40
N ALA A 371 26.79 10.57 22.95
CA ALA A 371 27.41 10.88 21.67
C ALA A 371 26.65 10.32 20.46
N ALA A 372 25.81 9.30 20.59
CA ALA A 372 25.04 8.72 19.49
C ALA A 372 23.89 9.65 19.02
N PHE A 373 23.49 10.60 19.85
CA PHE A 373 22.54 11.66 19.45
C PHE A 373 23.19 12.76 18.62
N LEU A 374 24.51 12.83 18.53
CA LEU A 374 25.23 13.92 17.85
C LEU A 374 25.42 13.70 16.37
N ASP A 375 25.39 12.44 15.87
CA ASP A 375 25.43 12.13 14.44
C ASP A 375 24.67 10.83 14.11
N PRO A 376 23.33 10.87 14.06
CA PRO A 376 22.50 9.72 13.71
C PRO A 376 22.70 9.24 12.28
N PHE A 377 23.45 9.99 11.46
CA PHE A 377 23.67 9.71 10.03
C PHE A 377 25.05 9.09 9.76
N ASN A 378 25.89 8.98 10.78
CA ASN A 378 27.21 8.35 10.63
C ASN A 378 27.03 6.84 10.34
N GLY A 379 27.33 6.43 9.10
CA GLY A 379 27.10 5.07 8.60
C GLY A 379 25.79 4.86 7.83
N GLY A 380 25.07 5.94 7.47
CA GLY A 380 23.86 5.88 6.63
C GLY A 380 22.75 5.00 7.26
N TRP A 381 22.03 4.25 6.41
CA TRP A 381 20.90 3.41 6.83
C TRP A 381 21.29 2.35 7.87
N GLU A 382 22.45 1.68 7.71
CA GLU A 382 22.93 0.67 8.63
C GLU A 382 23.36 1.27 9.98
N GLY A 383 23.94 2.48 9.99
CA GLY A 383 24.22 3.23 11.21
C GLY A 383 22.95 3.60 11.96
N ALA A 384 21.95 4.10 11.26
CA ALA A 384 20.64 4.43 11.82
C ALA A 384 19.91 3.21 12.38
N LYS A 385 20.00 2.04 11.73
CA LYS A 385 19.46 0.77 12.25
C LYS A 385 20.12 0.36 13.58
N ARG A 386 21.43 0.41 13.65
CA ARG A 386 22.16 0.08 14.89
C ARG A 386 21.73 0.98 16.03
N LEU A 387 21.59 2.27 15.76
CA LEU A 387 21.12 3.23 16.75
C LEU A 387 19.67 2.96 17.15
N TRP A 388 18.79 2.69 16.19
CA TRP A 388 17.38 2.36 16.46
C TRP A 388 17.25 1.09 17.31
N LEU A 389 17.97 0.03 16.98
CA LEU A 389 17.99 -1.20 17.78
C LEU A 389 18.50 -0.93 19.20
N ALA A 390 19.57 -0.14 19.36
CA ALA A 390 20.10 0.21 20.67
C ALA A 390 19.13 1.02 21.54
N THR A 391 18.29 1.87 20.93
CA THR A 391 17.32 2.71 21.65
C THR A 391 15.99 2.02 21.94
N HIS A 392 15.60 1.02 21.13
CA HIS A 392 14.28 0.33 21.24
C HIS A 392 14.37 -1.02 21.97
N MET A 393 15.57 -1.52 22.27
CA MET A 393 15.75 -2.69 23.16
C MET A 393 15.62 -2.35 24.66
N TRP A 394 15.46 -1.06 25.02
CA TRP A 394 15.38 -0.59 26.43
C TRP A 394 13.95 -0.16 26.84
N TRP A 395 12.95 -0.33 25.99
CA TRP A 395 11.54 -0.05 26.25
C TRP A 395 10.72 -1.33 26.01
#